data_329b23b8584110f89a90a07851ce69ac
#
_entry.id   329b23b8584110f89a90a07851ce69ac
#
_cell.length_a   1.000
_cell.length_b   1.000
_cell.length_c   1.000
_cell.angle_alpha   90.00
_cell.angle_beta   90.00
_cell.angle_gamma   90.00
#
_symmetry.space_group_name_H-M   'P 1'
#
loop_
_entity.id
_entity.type
_entity.pdbx_description
1 polymer ?
#
loop_
_entity_poly.entity_id
_entity_poly.type
_entity_poly.pdbx_seq_one_letter_code
_entity_poly.pdbx_strand_id
1 'polypeptide(L)'
;MTTTLGMKKSWELHGQALQVIPMATQTHSKAPREALRGIEPCFLVRGKGCRVWDLDGNEYIDFRNGLGPITLGYFYPTVDDAIRQQMEDGIIFSYPHPLEVEVAERLVRVIPCAERVR
;
A
#
# COMPACT_ATOMS: atom_id res chain seq x y z
N MET A 1 -10.63 -3.57 -30.14
CA MET A 1 -11.79 -3.47 -29.23
C MET A 1 -11.24 -3.18 -27.85
N THR A 2 -11.44 -1.98 -27.34
CA THR A 2 -11.03 -1.62 -25.97
C THR A 2 -12.04 -2.26 -25.02
N THR A 3 -11.64 -3.32 -24.35
CA THR A 3 -12.48 -3.94 -23.32
C THR A 3 -12.59 -2.95 -22.17
N THR A 4 -13.73 -2.32 -21.99
CA THR A 4 -13.98 -1.47 -20.83
C THR A 4 -13.98 -2.38 -19.60
N LEU A 5 -13.06 -2.16 -18.67
CA LEU A 5 -13.00 -2.90 -17.42
C LEU A 5 -14.27 -2.64 -16.60
N GLY A 6 -14.95 -3.69 -16.16
CA GLY A 6 -16.07 -3.55 -15.24
C GLY A 6 -15.53 -3.16 -13.86
N MET A 7 -16.01 -2.04 -13.30
CA MET A 7 -15.61 -1.55 -11.97
C MET A 7 -16.83 -1.27 -11.09
N LYS A 8 -17.89 -2.04 -11.29
CA LYS A 8 -19.20 -1.81 -10.67
C LYS A 8 -19.11 -1.94 -9.15
N LYS A 9 -18.53 -3.04 -8.65
CA LYS A 9 -18.43 -3.30 -7.19
C LYS A 9 -17.56 -2.24 -6.51
N SER A 10 -16.45 -1.86 -7.13
CA SER A 10 -15.54 -0.84 -6.61
C SER A 10 -16.25 0.51 -6.43
N TRP A 11 -17.07 0.93 -7.40
CA TRP A 11 -17.78 2.21 -7.31
C TRP A 11 -19.03 2.16 -6.44
N GLU A 12 -19.68 1.03 -6.30
CA GLU A 12 -20.74 0.81 -5.30
C GLU A 12 -20.17 0.94 -3.88
N LEU A 13 -19.03 0.27 -3.61
CA LEU A 13 -18.34 0.38 -2.33
C LEU A 13 -17.82 1.80 -2.06
N HIS A 14 -17.37 2.52 -3.08
CA HIS A 14 -16.98 3.92 -2.95
C HIS A 14 -18.15 4.79 -2.47
N GLY A 15 -19.34 4.60 -3.04
CA GLY A 15 -20.55 5.28 -2.58
C GLY A 15 -20.89 4.99 -1.12
N GLN A 16 -20.71 3.75 -0.66
CA GLN A 16 -20.88 3.38 0.76
C GLN A 16 -19.79 4.01 1.64
N ALA A 17 -18.54 3.97 1.19
CA ALA A 17 -17.41 4.53 1.94
C ALA A 17 -17.57 6.04 2.19
N LEU A 18 -18.10 6.79 1.23
CA LEU A 18 -18.38 8.23 1.39
C LEU A 18 -19.37 8.55 2.53
N GLN A 19 -20.21 7.60 2.93
CA GLN A 19 -21.16 7.80 4.04
C GLN A 19 -20.48 7.71 5.42
N VAL A 20 -19.32 7.06 5.51
CA VAL A 20 -18.67 6.74 6.79
C VAL A 20 -17.20 7.16 6.87
N ILE A 21 -16.58 7.45 5.74
CA ILE A 21 -15.17 7.84 5.65
C ILE A 21 -15.05 9.11 4.81
N PRO A 22 -14.57 10.23 5.35
CA PRO A 22 -14.30 11.43 4.55
C PRO A 22 -13.43 11.10 3.34
N MET A 23 -13.85 11.52 2.13
CA MET A 23 -13.18 11.24 0.85
C MET A 23 -13.10 9.74 0.50
N ALA A 24 -13.87 8.88 1.15
CA ALA A 24 -13.87 7.41 1.00
C ALA A 24 -12.52 6.73 1.23
N THR A 25 -11.58 7.39 1.93
CA THR A 25 -10.23 6.85 2.17
C THR A 25 -9.60 7.42 3.43
N GLN A 26 -8.67 6.70 4.04
CA GLN A 26 -7.93 7.14 5.23
C GLN A 26 -6.87 8.22 4.93
N THR A 27 -6.52 8.47 3.67
CA THR A 27 -5.54 9.49 3.28
C THR A 27 -5.85 10.09 1.91
N HIS A 28 -5.69 11.39 1.77
CA HIS A 28 -5.97 12.13 0.53
C HIS A 28 -5.27 11.54 -0.70
N SER A 29 -4.03 11.11 -0.56
CA SER A 29 -3.23 10.55 -1.68
C SER A 29 -3.80 9.26 -2.28
N LYS A 30 -4.70 8.58 -1.56
CA LYS A 30 -5.38 7.36 -2.02
C LYS A 30 -6.83 7.62 -2.44
N ALA A 31 -7.31 8.86 -2.35
CA ALA A 31 -8.70 9.18 -2.71
C ALA A 31 -8.98 8.83 -4.17
N PRO A 32 -10.04 8.05 -4.44
CA PRO A 32 -10.49 7.80 -5.80
C PRO A 32 -10.85 9.10 -6.51
N ARG A 33 -10.50 9.22 -7.79
CA ARG A 33 -10.77 10.40 -8.59
C ARG A 33 -12.00 10.15 -9.46
N GLU A 34 -13.10 10.87 -9.20
CA GLU A 34 -14.34 10.71 -9.97
C GLU A 34 -14.11 10.94 -11.48
N ALA A 35 -13.22 11.85 -11.85
CA ALA A 35 -12.86 12.11 -13.25
C ALA A 35 -12.21 10.91 -13.96
N LEU A 36 -11.73 9.92 -13.21
CA LEU A 36 -11.10 8.70 -13.73
C LEU A 36 -11.96 7.45 -13.49
N ARG A 37 -13.24 7.66 -13.24
CA ARG A 37 -14.22 6.58 -13.11
C ARG A 37 -14.22 5.69 -14.34
N GLY A 38 -14.11 4.37 -14.11
CA GLY A 38 -14.02 3.39 -15.21
C GLY A 38 -12.63 3.28 -15.85
N ILE A 39 -11.63 4.05 -15.40
CA ILE A 39 -10.26 4.03 -15.88
C ILE A 39 -9.31 3.56 -14.77
N GLU A 40 -9.43 4.14 -13.57
CA GLU A 40 -8.63 3.76 -12.40
C GLU A 40 -9.44 2.89 -11.43
N PRO A 41 -8.81 1.90 -10.77
CA PRO A 41 -9.44 1.15 -9.69
C PRO A 41 -9.65 2.05 -8.46
N CYS A 42 -10.79 1.85 -7.76
CA CYS A 42 -11.03 2.52 -6.48
C CYS A 42 -10.41 1.76 -5.29
N PHE A 43 -10.54 0.43 -5.32
CA PHE A 43 -10.11 -0.45 -4.23
C PHE A 43 -9.28 -1.59 -4.78
N LEU A 44 -8.10 -1.78 -4.18
CA LEU A 44 -7.24 -2.93 -4.45
C LEU A 44 -7.40 -3.93 -3.30
N VAL A 45 -7.55 -5.20 -3.63
CA VAL A 45 -7.81 -6.28 -2.66
C VAL A 45 -6.68 -7.30 -2.58
N ARG A 46 -5.78 -7.30 -3.56
CA ARG A 46 -4.68 -8.25 -3.62
C ARG A 46 -3.49 -7.64 -4.36
N GLY A 47 -2.27 -8.02 -3.94
CA GLY A 47 -1.02 -7.73 -4.65
C GLY A 47 -0.11 -8.94 -4.68
N LYS A 48 0.66 -9.12 -5.77
CA LYS A 48 1.73 -10.12 -5.89
C LYS A 48 2.77 -9.65 -6.90
N GLY A 49 4.02 -9.56 -6.50
CA GLY A 49 5.08 -8.97 -7.33
C GLY A 49 4.70 -7.54 -7.73
N CYS A 50 4.72 -7.23 -9.01
CA CYS A 50 4.31 -5.93 -9.56
C CYS A 50 2.81 -5.85 -9.90
N ARG A 51 2.02 -6.87 -9.61
CA ARG A 51 0.61 -6.96 -10.01
C ARG A 51 -0.31 -6.72 -8.84
N VAL A 52 -1.43 -6.04 -9.11
CA VAL A 52 -2.52 -5.82 -8.16
C VAL A 52 -3.86 -6.15 -8.79
N TRP A 53 -4.83 -6.49 -7.95
CA TRP A 53 -6.21 -6.77 -8.38
C TRP A 53 -7.18 -5.90 -7.62
N ASP A 54 -8.15 -5.38 -8.35
CA ASP A 54 -9.23 -4.61 -7.75
C ASP A 54 -10.35 -5.52 -7.19
N LEU A 55 -11.36 -4.90 -6.59
CA LEU A 55 -12.53 -5.58 -6.03
C LEU A 55 -13.39 -6.28 -7.09
N ASP A 56 -13.32 -5.83 -8.33
CA ASP A 56 -14.05 -6.40 -9.46
C ASP A 56 -13.28 -7.56 -10.12
N GLY A 57 -12.02 -7.81 -9.71
CA GLY A 57 -11.16 -8.89 -10.19
C GLY A 57 -10.28 -8.50 -11.39
N ASN A 58 -10.25 -7.23 -11.78
CA ASN A 58 -9.36 -6.75 -12.82
C ASN A 58 -7.92 -6.73 -12.33
N GLU A 59 -6.98 -7.12 -13.20
CA GLU A 59 -5.55 -7.14 -12.93
C GLU A 59 -4.87 -5.90 -13.52
N TYR A 60 -3.95 -5.32 -12.75
CA TYR A 60 -3.15 -4.16 -13.15
C TYR A 60 -1.68 -4.37 -12.82
N ILE A 61 -0.79 -3.64 -13.52
CA ILE A 61 0.59 -3.46 -13.09
C ILE A 61 0.64 -2.22 -12.19
N ASP A 62 1.13 -2.38 -10.97
CA ASP A 62 1.23 -1.29 -10.01
C ASP A 62 2.50 -0.46 -10.22
N PHE A 63 2.36 0.70 -10.84
CA PHE A 63 3.42 1.71 -10.95
C PHE A 63 3.44 2.70 -9.77
N ARG A 64 2.50 2.60 -8.83
CA ARG A 64 2.44 3.48 -7.65
C ARG A 64 3.23 2.94 -6.46
N ASN A 65 3.54 1.65 -6.44
CA ASN A 65 4.33 0.97 -5.41
C ASN A 65 3.88 1.28 -3.98
N GLY A 66 2.56 1.35 -3.74
CA GLY A 66 2.02 1.73 -2.43
C GLY A 66 2.48 3.12 -1.95
N LEU A 67 2.86 4.01 -2.86
CA LEU A 67 3.50 5.32 -2.65
C LEU A 67 4.95 5.22 -2.11
N GLY A 68 5.66 4.15 -2.49
CA GLY A 68 7.09 3.95 -2.22
C GLY A 68 7.46 2.66 -1.46
N PRO A 69 6.70 2.19 -0.46
CA PRO A 69 7.11 1.04 0.34
C PRO A 69 7.22 -0.28 -0.42
N ILE A 70 6.53 -0.44 -1.56
CA ILE A 70 6.43 -1.71 -2.31
C ILE A 70 7.51 -1.83 -3.40
N THR A 71 8.69 -1.30 -3.15
CA THR A 71 9.81 -1.30 -4.12
C THR A 71 10.24 -2.72 -4.53
N LEU A 72 10.17 -3.69 -3.62
CA LEU A 72 10.50 -5.10 -3.88
C LEU A 72 9.32 -5.90 -4.47
N GLY A 73 8.16 -5.26 -4.61
CA GLY A 73 6.91 -5.90 -5.01
C GLY A 73 6.11 -6.44 -3.82
N TYR A 74 4.86 -6.76 -4.09
CA TYR A 74 3.95 -7.36 -3.12
C TYR A 74 4.30 -8.83 -2.84
N PHE A 75 4.11 -9.25 -1.62
CA PHE A 75 4.36 -10.63 -1.21
C PHE A 75 5.82 -11.04 -1.50
N TYR A 76 6.78 -10.22 -1.06
CA TYR A 76 8.20 -10.54 -1.14
C TYR A 76 8.58 -11.46 0.02
N PRO A 77 8.94 -12.73 -0.21
CA PRO A 77 9.00 -13.76 0.84
C PRO A 77 9.90 -13.38 2.02
N THR A 78 11.10 -12.90 1.75
CA THR A 78 12.07 -12.55 2.81
C THR A 78 11.52 -11.46 3.75
N VAL A 79 10.82 -10.47 3.21
CA VAL A 79 10.23 -9.37 4.00
C VAL A 79 9.01 -9.89 4.77
N ASP A 80 8.12 -10.59 4.07
CA ASP A 80 6.88 -11.09 4.67
C ASP A 80 7.15 -12.11 5.79
N ASP A 81 8.17 -12.96 5.63
CA ASP A 81 8.54 -13.93 6.65
C ASP A 81 9.16 -13.25 7.88
N ALA A 82 10.00 -12.21 7.69
CA ALA A 82 10.50 -11.40 8.80
C ALA A 82 9.36 -10.68 9.55
N ILE A 83 8.35 -10.17 8.82
CA ILE A 83 7.17 -9.56 9.44
C ILE A 83 6.38 -10.59 10.24
N ARG A 84 6.13 -11.79 9.68
CA ARG A 84 5.43 -12.87 10.40
C ARG A 84 6.13 -13.26 11.69
N GLN A 85 7.45 -13.38 11.63
CA GLN A 85 8.26 -13.68 12.80
C GLN A 85 8.16 -12.57 13.86
N GLN A 86 8.28 -11.30 13.47
CA GLN A 86 8.15 -10.18 14.40
C GLN A 86 6.74 -10.08 15.02
N MET A 87 5.70 -10.50 14.30
CA MET A 87 4.33 -10.51 14.84
C MET A 87 4.17 -11.45 16.05
N GLU A 88 4.99 -12.51 16.17
CA GLU A 88 4.97 -13.42 17.31
C GLU A 88 5.46 -12.71 18.59
N ASP A 89 6.37 -11.73 18.45
CA ASP A 89 6.90 -10.93 19.56
C ASP A 89 6.15 -9.59 19.75
N GLY A 90 5.25 -9.24 18.83
CA GLY A 90 4.48 -8.00 18.83
C GLY A 90 5.01 -6.97 17.84
N ILE A 91 4.14 -6.03 17.44
CA ILE A 91 4.44 -5.02 16.39
C ILE A 91 4.21 -3.58 16.81
N ILE A 92 3.59 -3.35 17.97
CA ILE A 92 3.34 -2.01 18.53
C ILE A 92 3.70 -2.04 20.01
N PHE A 93 4.63 -1.16 20.40
CA PHE A 93 5.12 -1.07 21.78
C PHE A 93 4.94 0.35 22.34
N SER A 94 4.79 0.46 23.64
CA SER A 94 4.73 1.77 24.33
C SER A 94 6.09 2.44 24.50
N TYR A 95 7.17 1.73 24.19
CA TYR A 95 8.57 2.21 24.22
C TYR A 95 9.27 1.92 22.91
N PRO A 96 10.41 2.60 22.62
CA PRO A 96 11.19 2.36 21.41
C PRO A 96 11.63 0.90 21.28
N HIS A 97 11.62 0.40 20.04
CA HIS A 97 12.10 -0.94 19.72
C HIS A 97 13.53 -0.88 19.17
N PRO A 98 14.42 -1.87 19.49
CA PRO A 98 15.79 -1.91 18.97
C PRO A 98 15.91 -1.79 17.45
N LEU A 99 14.96 -2.33 16.67
CA LEU A 99 14.94 -2.20 15.22
C LEU A 99 14.91 -0.75 14.72
N GLU A 100 14.38 0.19 15.50
CA GLU A 100 14.42 1.62 15.15
C GLU A 100 15.87 2.12 15.04
N VAL A 101 16.71 1.71 15.99
CA VAL A 101 18.14 2.06 16.02
C VAL A 101 18.86 1.41 14.84
N GLU A 102 18.64 0.11 14.61
CA GLU A 102 19.27 -0.62 13.51
C GLU A 102 18.93 -0.02 12.14
N VAL A 103 17.66 0.34 11.92
CA VAL A 103 17.22 0.99 10.69
C VAL A 103 17.86 2.36 10.53
N ALA A 104 17.89 3.17 11.60
CA ALA A 104 18.52 4.49 11.57
C ALA A 104 20.02 4.40 11.25
N GLU A 105 20.75 3.48 11.88
CA GLU A 105 22.18 3.24 11.61
C GLU A 105 22.43 2.82 10.16
N ARG A 106 21.58 1.94 9.61
CA ARG A 106 21.69 1.53 8.20
C ARG A 106 21.44 2.70 7.25
N LEU A 107 20.43 3.53 7.51
CA LEU A 107 20.13 4.69 6.67
C LEU A 107 21.25 5.73 6.73
N VAL A 108 21.80 6.06 7.90
CA VAL A 108 22.96 6.94 8.04
C VAL A 108 24.18 6.41 7.26
N ARG A 109 24.38 5.10 7.24
CA ARG A 109 25.50 4.48 6.52
C ARG A 109 25.35 4.56 4.99
N VAL A 110 24.13 4.42 4.45
CA VAL A 110 23.90 4.32 3.00
C VAL A 110 23.52 5.64 2.35
N ILE A 111 23.10 6.63 3.13
CA ILE A 111 22.71 7.95 2.64
C ILE A 111 23.76 8.97 3.06
N PRO A 112 24.61 9.49 2.12
CA PRO A 112 25.77 10.32 2.46
C PRO A 112 25.45 11.60 3.24
N CYS A 113 24.24 12.17 3.05
CA CYS A 113 23.81 13.39 3.71
C CYS A 113 22.99 13.16 5.00
N ALA A 114 22.75 11.91 5.39
CA ALA A 114 21.98 11.61 6.59
C ALA A 114 22.89 11.60 7.82
N GLU A 115 22.76 12.60 8.69
CA GLU A 115 23.43 12.63 10.01
C GLU A 115 22.57 11.99 11.10
N ARG A 116 21.27 12.16 11.02
CA ARG A 116 20.25 11.59 11.91
C ARG A 116 19.01 11.22 11.12
N VAL A 117 18.33 10.16 11.54
CA VAL A 117 17.13 9.63 10.87
C VAL A 117 16.03 9.37 11.89
N ARG A 118 14.80 9.71 11.52
CA ARG A 118 13.58 9.41 12.28
C ARG A 118 12.43 9.06 11.35
#